data_9a03eebc1b0114e71be31594b6dfe6d1
#
_entry.id   9a03eebc1b0114e71be31594b6dfe6d1
#
_cell.length_a   1.000
_cell.length_b   1.000
_cell.length_c   1.000
_cell.angle_alpha   90.00
_cell.angle_beta   90.00
_cell.angle_gamma   90.00
#
_symmetry.space_group_name_H-M   'P 1'
#
loop_
_entity.id
_entity.type
_entity.pdbx_description
1 polymer ?
#
loop_
_entity_poly.entity_id
_entity_poly.type
_entity_poly.pdbx_seq_one_letter_code
_entity_poly.pdbx_strand_id
1 'polypeptide(L)'
;VSLIIHEMSLDDYEKIYQLWEMSENIGLSKADSRHGIEKFLERNPGMSYVAWEEGEIIGTVLCGHDGRRGYIHHLMVHPDQRRRGIGQSLVSRCMFALTRIGIQKCHLFVYEDNMGGIKFWESLGWTRRVELTMMSRQVPD
;
A
#
# COMPACT_ATOMS: atom_id res chain seq x y z
N VAL A 1 -6.76 -15.27 19.23
CA VAL A 1 -7.38 -14.72 18.06
C VAL A 1 -6.32 -14.42 17.01
N SER A 2 -6.56 -14.89 15.82
CA SER A 2 -5.54 -14.91 14.79
C SER A 2 -5.57 -13.66 13.93
N LEU A 3 -4.39 -13.14 13.67
CA LEU A 3 -4.16 -12.17 12.63
C LEU A 3 -4.10 -12.93 11.30
N ILE A 4 -4.86 -12.50 10.32
CA ILE A 4 -4.90 -13.13 9.00
C ILE A 4 -4.61 -12.07 7.95
N ILE A 5 -3.68 -12.37 7.05
CA ILE A 5 -3.40 -11.52 5.90
C ILE A 5 -3.89 -12.25 4.66
N HIS A 6 -4.73 -11.59 3.88
CA HIS A 6 -5.22 -12.16 2.63
C HIS A 6 -5.42 -11.07 1.59
N GLU A 7 -5.70 -11.48 0.37
CA GLU A 7 -5.85 -10.56 -0.75
C GLU A 7 -6.99 -9.57 -0.50
N MET A 8 -6.77 -8.32 -0.87
CA MET A 8 -7.75 -7.25 -0.74
C MET A 8 -8.94 -7.53 -1.67
N SER A 9 -10.15 -7.38 -1.13
CA SER A 9 -11.39 -7.53 -1.89
C SER A 9 -12.14 -6.21 -1.90
N LEU A 10 -12.76 -5.89 -3.03
CA LEU A 10 -13.60 -4.70 -3.12
C LEU A 10 -14.81 -4.78 -2.17
N ASP A 11 -15.21 -5.98 -1.78
CA ASP A 11 -16.30 -6.18 -0.82
C ASP A 11 -16.04 -5.46 0.51
N ASP A 12 -14.76 -5.21 0.84
CA ASP A 12 -14.38 -4.58 2.10
C ASP A 12 -14.03 -3.11 1.93
N TYR A 13 -14.40 -2.52 0.79
CA TYR A 13 -13.97 -1.16 0.44
C TYR A 13 -14.29 -0.12 1.53
N GLU A 14 -15.49 -0.15 2.11
CA GLU A 14 -15.88 0.85 3.11
C GLU A 14 -14.99 0.77 4.36
N LYS A 15 -14.68 -0.44 4.82
CA LYS A 15 -13.80 -0.64 5.97
C LYS A 15 -12.37 -0.20 5.65
N ILE A 16 -11.93 -0.49 4.44
CA ILE A 16 -10.59 -0.10 3.97
C ILE A 16 -10.48 1.43 3.93
N TYR A 17 -11.46 2.09 3.34
CA TYR A 17 -11.46 3.54 3.20
C TYR A 17 -11.48 4.23 4.56
N GLN A 18 -12.26 3.71 5.51
CA GLN A 18 -12.31 4.23 6.88
C GLN A 18 -10.92 4.16 7.53
N LEU A 19 -10.20 3.08 7.31
CA LEU A 19 -8.84 2.96 7.85
C LEU A 19 -7.92 4.01 7.22
N TRP A 20 -8.00 4.20 5.91
CA TRP A 20 -7.18 5.21 5.23
C TRP A 20 -7.46 6.63 5.73
N GLU A 21 -8.72 6.94 6.03
CA GLU A 21 -9.10 8.26 6.53
C GLU A 21 -8.49 8.58 7.89
N MET A 22 -8.04 7.59 8.63
CA MET A 22 -7.39 7.80 9.92
C MET A 22 -5.95 8.28 9.78
N SER A 23 -5.36 8.24 8.59
CA SER A 23 -3.97 8.63 8.38
C SER A 23 -3.85 10.01 7.76
N GLU A 24 -2.98 10.84 8.34
CA GLU A 24 -2.63 12.13 7.74
C GLU A 24 -1.61 11.99 6.62
N ASN A 25 -1.02 10.80 6.48
CA ASN A 25 0.06 10.54 5.54
C ASN A 25 -0.39 9.82 4.27
N ILE A 26 -1.69 9.61 4.10
CA ILE A 26 -2.27 9.03 2.89
C ILE A 26 -3.07 10.13 2.19
N GLY A 27 -2.61 10.51 1.00
CA GLY A 27 -3.31 11.49 0.19
C GLY A 27 -4.41 10.81 -0.62
N LEU A 28 -5.65 10.97 -0.19
CA LEU A 28 -6.80 10.37 -0.87
C LEU A 28 -7.29 11.28 -1.99
N SER A 29 -7.72 10.64 -3.09
CA SER A 29 -8.20 11.34 -4.29
C SER A 29 -9.28 10.49 -4.98
N LYS A 30 -9.73 10.92 -6.17
CA LYS A 30 -10.67 10.15 -6.97
C LYS A 30 -10.12 8.78 -7.35
N ALA A 31 -8.80 8.63 -7.42
CA ALA A 31 -8.18 7.34 -7.70
C ALA A 31 -8.50 6.32 -6.61
N ASP A 32 -8.87 6.78 -5.42
CA ASP A 32 -9.19 5.94 -4.28
C ASP A 32 -10.69 5.75 -4.08
N SER A 33 -11.51 6.23 -5.01
CA SER A 33 -12.94 5.94 -5.02
C SER A 33 -13.16 4.44 -5.18
N ARG A 34 -14.38 3.98 -4.88
CA ARG A 34 -14.72 2.58 -5.08
C ARG A 34 -14.40 2.11 -6.50
N HIS A 35 -14.79 2.90 -7.49
CA HIS A 35 -14.51 2.58 -8.90
C HIS A 35 -13.01 2.60 -9.18
N GLY A 36 -12.28 3.58 -8.65
CA GLY A 36 -10.84 3.67 -8.84
C GLY A 36 -10.11 2.46 -8.27
N ILE A 37 -10.49 2.04 -7.07
CA ILE A 37 -9.88 0.86 -6.44
C ILE A 37 -10.27 -0.41 -7.18
N GLU A 38 -11.53 -0.52 -7.62
CA GLU A 38 -11.97 -1.66 -8.42
C GLU A 38 -11.09 -1.84 -9.66
N LYS A 39 -10.87 -0.76 -10.40
CA LYS A 39 -10.01 -0.78 -11.59
C LYS A 39 -8.58 -1.17 -11.23
N PHE A 40 -8.06 -0.64 -10.14
CA PHE A 40 -6.71 -0.93 -9.71
C PHE A 40 -6.54 -2.42 -9.37
N LEU A 41 -7.47 -2.98 -8.61
CA LEU A 41 -7.41 -4.39 -8.24
C LEU A 41 -7.58 -5.32 -9.44
N GLU A 42 -8.42 -4.96 -10.40
CA GLU A 42 -8.58 -5.73 -11.63
C GLU A 42 -7.33 -5.70 -12.49
N ARG A 43 -6.65 -4.54 -12.55
CA ARG A 43 -5.41 -4.38 -13.31
C ARG A 43 -4.25 -5.15 -12.67
N ASN A 44 -4.27 -5.31 -11.35
CA ASN A 44 -3.17 -5.88 -10.57
C ASN A 44 -3.67 -6.98 -9.65
N PRO A 45 -4.18 -8.10 -10.19
CA PRO A 45 -4.73 -9.17 -9.35
C PRO A 45 -3.66 -9.83 -8.49
N GLY A 46 -4.03 -10.19 -7.27
CA GLY A 46 -3.18 -10.95 -6.37
C GLY A 46 -2.04 -10.16 -5.74
N MET A 47 -2.08 -8.83 -5.77
CA MET A 47 -0.96 -8.00 -5.33
C MET A 47 -1.25 -7.12 -4.12
N SER A 48 -2.51 -6.81 -3.86
CA SER A 48 -2.91 -5.95 -2.74
C SER A 48 -3.49 -6.79 -1.60
N TYR A 49 -3.22 -6.39 -0.36
CA TYR A 49 -3.52 -7.23 0.80
C TYR A 49 -4.13 -6.44 1.95
N VAL A 50 -4.87 -7.15 2.79
CA VAL A 50 -5.40 -6.61 4.04
C VAL A 50 -5.03 -7.52 5.20
N ALA A 51 -4.91 -6.93 6.38
CA ALA A 51 -4.72 -7.67 7.62
C ALA A 51 -6.00 -7.59 8.43
N TRP A 52 -6.54 -8.75 8.77
CA TRP A 52 -7.77 -8.92 9.53
C TRP A 52 -7.46 -9.44 10.93
N GLU A 53 -8.20 -8.95 11.90
CA GLU A 53 -8.17 -9.50 13.25
C GLU A 53 -9.52 -9.26 13.89
N GLU A 54 -10.16 -10.33 14.37
CA GLU A 54 -11.46 -10.26 15.04
C GLU A 54 -12.54 -9.53 14.24
N GLY A 55 -12.57 -9.78 12.93
CA GLY A 55 -13.56 -9.18 12.05
C GLY A 55 -13.29 -7.74 11.65
N GLU A 56 -12.15 -7.20 12.05
CA GLU A 56 -11.77 -5.83 11.73
C GLU A 56 -10.57 -5.79 10.79
N ILE A 57 -10.57 -4.85 9.86
CA ILE A 57 -9.39 -4.60 9.02
C ILE A 57 -8.48 -3.66 9.78
N ILE A 58 -7.29 -4.14 10.12
CA ILE A 58 -6.32 -3.38 10.90
C ILE A 58 -5.09 -3.00 10.09
N GLY A 59 -5.00 -3.44 8.85
CA GLY A 59 -3.91 -3.05 7.97
C GLY A 59 -4.25 -3.24 6.51
N THR A 60 -3.64 -2.43 5.65
CA THR A 60 -3.86 -2.48 4.20
C THR A 60 -2.56 -2.19 3.48
N VAL A 61 -2.47 -2.66 2.23
CA VAL A 61 -1.43 -2.24 1.30
C VAL A 61 -1.94 -2.42 -0.13
N LEU A 62 -1.70 -1.42 -0.98
CA LEU A 62 -1.94 -1.53 -2.41
C LEU A 62 -0.61 -1.80 -3.11
N CYS A 63 -0.62 -2.68 -4.09
CA CYS A 63 0.55 -2.96 -4.90
C CYS A 63 0.13 -3.17 -6.34
N GLY A 64 0.92 -2.61 -7.26
CA GLY A 64 0.68 -2.78 -8.68
C GLY A 64 1.98 -2.64 -9.44
N HIS A 65 1.89 -2.71 -10.78
CA HIS A 65 3.06 -2.57 -11.64
C HIS A 65 2.65 -2.05 -13.02
N ASP A 66 3.65 -1.54 -13.73
CA ASP A 66 3.47 -1.05 -15.10
C ASP A 66 4.05 -2.02 -16.15
N GLY A 67 4.39 -3.23 -15.75
CA GLY A 67 5.07 -4.22 -16.61
C GLY A 67 6.59 -4.20 -16.46
N ARG A 68 7.15 -3.14 -15.85
CA ARG A 68 8.59 -2.98 -15.67
C ARG A 68 8.98 -2.76 -14.22
N ARG A 69 8.23 -1.96 -13.50
CA ARG A 69 8.48 -1.57 -12.10
C ARG A 69 7.22 -1.76 -11.29
N GLY A 70 7.40 -2.12 -10.02
CA GLY A 70 6.29 -2.19 -9.08
C GLY A 70 6.13 -0.90 -8.31
N TYR A 71 4.95 -0.73 -7.72
CA TYR A 71 4.61 0.44 -6.90
C TYR A 71 3.77 0.01 -5.72
N ILE A 72 4.14 0.45 -4.54
CA ILE A 72 3.36 0.23 -3.32
C ILE A 72 2.71 1.55 -2.93
N HIS A 73 1.42 1.48 -2.59
CA HIS A 73 0.64 2.63 -2.15
C HIS A 73 -0.13 2.28 -0.89
N HIS A 74 -0.46 3.29 -0.11
CA HIS A 74 -1.42 3.19 1.01
C HIS A 74 -1.13 2.04 1.96
N LEU A 75 0.15 1.88 2.34
CA LEU A 75 0.47 1.01 3.46
C LEU A 75 0.00 1.70 4.74
N MET A 76 -0.94 1.08 5.42
CA MET A 76 -1.51 1.63 6.64
C MET A 76 -1.73 0.51 7.65
N VAL A 77 -1.30 0.75 8.88
CA VAL A 77 -1.62 -0.13 10.00
C VAL A 77 -2.34 0.74 11.04
N HIS A 78 -3.46 0.23 11.56
CA HIS A 78 -4.23 0.94 12.57
C HIS A 78 -3.31 1.38 13.70
N PRO A 79 -3.40 2.63 14.18
CA PRO A 79 -2.47 3.16 15.19
C PRO A 79 -2.34 2.29 16.44
N ASP A 80 -3.42 1.65 16.87
CA ASP A 80 -3.43 0.80 18.06
C ASP A 80 -2.79 -0.56 17.83
N GLN A 81 -2.47 -0.90 16.59
CA GLN A 81 -1.96 -2.22 16.21
C GLN A 81 -0.53 -2.19 15.69
N ARG A 82 0.14 -1.06 15.83
CA ARG A 82 1.52 -0.92 15.38
C ARG A 82 2.49 -1.68 16.27
N ARG A 83 3.74 -1.83 15.79
CA ARG A 83 4.82 -2.54 16.47
C ARG A 83 4.57 -4.04 16.63
N ARG A 84 3.78 -4.62 15.75
CA ARG A 84 3.50 -6.06 15.72
C ARG A 84 4.04 -6.73 14.46
N GLY A 85 4.75 -5.99 13.61
CA GLY A 85 5.28 -6.52 12.35
C GLY A 85 4.23 -6.64 11.24
N ILE A 86 3.05 -6.07 11.41
CA ILE A 86 1.95 -6.18 10.42
C ILE A 86 2.34 -5.50 9.11
N GLY A 87 2.89 -4.27 9.20
CA GLY A 87 3.32 -3.54 8.00
C GLY A 87 4.37 -4.31 7.23
N GLN A 88 5.36 -4.85 7.92
CA GLN A 88 6.41 -5.66 7.30
C GLN A 88 5.83 -6.89 6.60
N SER A 89 4.86 -7.56 7.24
CA SER A 89 4.22 -8.74 6.66
C SER A 89 3.44 -8.39 5.40
N LEU A 90 2.73 -7.26 5.41
CA LEU A 90 1.99 -6.79 4.23
C LEU A 90 2.95 -6.49 3.08
N VAL A 91 4.04 -5.78 3.35
CA VAL A 91 5.05 -5.47 2.34
C VAL A 91 5.66 -6.75 1.77
N SER A 92 5.94 -7.73 2.61
CA SER A 92 6.50 -9.01 2.16
C SER A 92 5.59 -9.72 1.16
N ARG A 93 4.27 -9.66 1.37
CA ARG A 93 3.31 -10.24 0.42
C ARG A 93 3.39 -9.55 -0.94
N CYS A 94 3.50 -8.22 -0.93
CA CYS A 94 3.64 -7.45 -2.16
C CYS A 94 4.93 -7.80 -2.90
N MET A 95 6.04 -7.84 -2.18
CA MET A 95 7.34 -8.13 -2.79
C MET A 95 7.37 -9.54 -3.37
N PHE A 96 6.76 -10.50 -2.68
CA PHE A 96 6.64 -11.86 -3.19
C PHE A 96 5.82 -11.92 -4.48
N ALA A 97 4.69 -11.21 -4.51
CA ALA A 97 3.84 -11.14 -5.70
C ALA A 97 4.59 -10.55 -6.90
N LEU A 98 5.37 -9.48 -6.66
CA LEU A 98 6.18 -8.87 -7.71
C LEU A 98 7.27 -9.81 -8.21
N THR A 99 7.92 -10.53 -7.30
CA THR A 99 8.95 -11.52 -7.65
C THR A 99 8.38 -12.57 -8.60
N ARG A 100 7.18 -13.06 -8.32
CA ARG A 100 6.57 -14.13 -9.12
C ARG A 100 6.30 -13.73 -10.56
N ILE A 101 6.15 -12.45 -10.85
CA ILE A 101 5.91 -11.98 -12.22
C ILE A 101 7.15 -11.33 -12.82
N GLY A 102 8.31 -11.47 -12.17
CA GLY A 102 9.58 -11.01 -12.74
C GLY A 102 9.87 -9.53 -12.62
N ILE A 103 9.15 -8.80 -11.78
CA ILE A 103 9.45 -7.40 -11.54
C ILE A 103 10.64 -7.30 -10.59
N GLN A 104 11.66 -6.53 -10.97
CA GLN A 104 12.93 -6.50 -10.25
C GLN A 104 13.12 -5.31 -9.34
N LYS A 105 12.29 -4.27 -9.45
CA LYS A 105 12.43 -3.08 -8.64
C LYS A 105 11.06 -2.49 -8.34
N CYS A 106 10.89 -2.04 -7.11
CA CYS A 106 9.64 -1.46 -6.65
C CYS A 106 9.90 -0.07 -6.10
N HIS A 107 8.97 0.84 -6.32
CA HIS A 107 9.03 2.23 -5.83
C HIS A 107 7.83 2.54 -4.95
N LEU A 108 7.98 3.55 -4.11
CA LEU A 108 6.86 4.11 -3.36
C LEU A 108 7.12 5.59 -3.13
N PHE A 109 6.07 6.30 -2.73
CA PHE A 109 6.14 7.73 -2.44
C PHE A 109 5.82 7.96 -0.97
N VAL A 110 6.64 8.73 -0.30
CA VAL A 110 6.48 9.08 1.11
C VAL A 110 6.59 10.60 1.21
N TYR A 111 5.69 11.23 1.96
CA TYR A 111 5.81 12.66 2.20
C TYR A 111 7.16 12.96 2.85
N GLU A 112 7.78 14.04 2.42
CA GLU A 112 9.12 14.40 2.84
C GLU A 112 9.22 14.61 4.36
N ASP A 113 8.16 15.07 4.99
CA ASP A 113 8.11 15.31 6.43
C ASP A 113 7.62 14.12 7.25
N ASN A 114 7.28 13.01 6.59
CA ASN A 114 6.88 11.79 7.29
C ASN A 114 8.11 11.00 7.73
N MET A 115 8.79 11.47 8.76
CA MET A 115 10.04 10.88 9.22
C MET A 115 9.86 9.45 9.72
N GLY A 116 8.75 9.18 10.40
CA GLY A 116 8.45 7.82 10.89
C GLY A 116 8.28 6.84 9.75
N GLY A 117 7.58 7.24 8.70
CA GLY A 117 7.41 6.42 7.50
C GLY A 117 8.73 6.16 6.80
N ILE A 118 9.53 7.21 6.62
CA ILE A 118 10.84 7.07 5.98
C ILE A 118 11.73 6.08 6.74
N LYS A 119 11.79 6.20 8.08
CA LYS A 119 12.57 5.28 8.89
C LYS A 119 12.07 3.84 8.79
N PHE A 120 10.75 3.66 8.74
CA PHE A 120 10.16 2.34 8.57
C PHE A 120 10.64 1.70 7.26
N TRP A 121 10.52 2.43 6.16
CA TRP A 121 10.92 1.90 4.86
C TRP A 121 12.42 1.64 4.79
N GLU A 122 13.24 2.53 5.33
CA GLU A 122 14.68 2.32 5.38
C GLU A 122 15.05 1.08 6.19
N SER A 123 14.31 0.82 7.28
CA SER A 123 14.57 -0.38 8.09
C SER A 123 14.27 -1.68 7.33
N LEU A 124 13.46 -1.62 6.29
CA LEU A 124 13.15 -2.76 5.42
C LEU A 124 14.06 -2.83 4.19
N GLY A 125 15.06 -1.95 4.11
CA GLY A 125 16.03 -1.99 3.02
C GLY A 125 15.70 -1.07 1.85
N TRP A 126 14.72 -0.20 1.98
CA TRP A 126 14.37 0.76 0.93
C TRP A 126 15.29 1.97 1.02
N THR A 127 15.64 2.55 -0.12
CA THR A 127 16.60 3.64 -0.23
C THR A 127 15.92 4.90 -0.76
N ARG A 128 16.16 6.02 -0.08
CA ARG A 128 15.67 7.32 -0.58
C ARG A 128 16.41 7.68 -1.86
N ARG A 129 15.63 8.12 -2.86
CA ARG A 129 16.20 8.51 -4.16
C ARG A 129 16.29 10.03 -4.24
N VAL A 130 17.28 10.60 -3.53
CA VAL A 130 17.43 12.05 -3.40
C VAL A 130 17.82 12.74 -4.70
N GLU A 131 18.33 11.98 -5.68
CA GLU A 131 18.69 12.52 -6.99
C GLU A 131 17.50 12.72 -7.92
N LEU A 132 16.32 12.26 -7.52
CA LEU A 132 15.11 12.34 -8.34
C LEU A 132 14.12 13.35 -7.78
N THR A 133 13.38 13.99 -8.67
CA THR A 133 12.24 14.84 -8.32
C THR A 133 11.02 14.30 -9.00
N MET A 134 9.95 14.07 -8.23
CA MET A 134 8.67 13.66 -8.81
C MET A 134 7.95 14.87 -9.38
N MET A 135 7.44 14.74 -10.60
CA MET A 135 6.64 15.78 -11.25
C MET A 135 5.31 15.19 -11.67
N SER A 136 4.25 15.96 -11.52
CA SER A 136 2.90 15.48 -11.78
C SER A 136 2.13 16.50 -12.62
N ARG A 137 1.22 16.00 -13.44
CA ARG A 137 0.29 16.82 -14.20
C ARG A 137 -1.01 16.06 -14.35
N GLN A 138 -2.13 16.76 -14.32
CA GLN A 138 -3.41 16.10 -14.59
C GLN A 138 -3.50 15.71 -16.07
N VAL A 139 -4.03 14.50 -16.29
CA VAL A 139 -4.32 14.05 -17.67
C VAL A 139 -5.60 14.75 -18.11
N PRO A 140 -5.63 15.33 -19.32
CA PRO A 140 -6.83 16.01 -19.82
C PRO A 140 -8.02 15.07 -19.94
N ASP A 141 -9.20 15.64 -19.78
CA ASP A 141 -10.46 14.88 -19.95
C ASP A 141 -10.67 14.45 -21.40
#